data_eabc64890bb27343eb21b839ad443f0e
#
_entry.id   eabc64890bb27343eb21b839ad443f0e
#
_cell.length_a   1.000
_cell.length_b   1.000
_cell.length_c   1.000
_cell.angle_alpha   90.00
_cell.angle_beta   90.00
_cell.angle_gamma   90.00
#
_symmetry.space_group_name_H-M   'P 1'
#
loop_
_entity.id
_entity.type
_entity.pdbx_description
1 polymer ?
#
loop_
_entity_poly.entity_id
_entity_poly.type
_entity_poly.pdbx_seq_one_letter_code
_entity_poly.pdbx_strand_id
1 'polypeptide(L)'
;MGFVKLLLNFYVNSSIHVAVAVYSLVRITESYFQLSYNENLDYFIFYATITGYNFIKYAGVAKFYHRSLTKSMRLIQVFSFLCFCLLVYYGSKLTTTTLLYFIPFGLLTFVYVVPFLGGFQKNLRRVSYLKIFLVAFVWSGVTTTIPIIVSEHQQDYSLVLLFVQRMLFILVLILPFEIRDMQLDFKNLKTLPQKIGIEKTKKVGFVLLLFSLTMEFLITTSFSNKNIFLFICFILLFLLMRSSQSQSKFYSSFWVESLPILWWILIVIL
;
A
#
# COMPACT_ATOMS: atom_id res chain seq x y z
N MET A 1 8.06 11.18 -27.14
CA MET A 1 7.27 10.79 -25.96
C MET A 1 6.81 12.09 -25.30
N GLY A 2 5.49 12.33 -25.19
CA GLY A 2 4.99 13.63 -24.70
C GLY A 2 5.42 13.91 -23.27
N PHE A 3 5.66 15.17 -22.92
CA PHE A 3 6.07 15.63 -21.59
C PHE A 3 5.18 15.09 -20.46
N VAL A 4 3.87 15.07 -20.66
CA VAL A 4 2.89 14.49 -19.74
C VAL A 4 3.16 13.01 -19.42
N LYS A 5 3.49 12.21 -20.44
CA LYS A 5 3.82 10.79 -20.25
C LYS A 5 5.10 10.59 -19.44
N LEU A 6 6.07 11.50 -19.60
CA LEU A 6 7.31 11.48 -18.83
C LEU A 6 7.04 11.81 -17.35
N LEU A 7 6.22 12.81 -17.07
CA LEU A 7 5.81 13.18 -15.70
C LEU A 7 5.02 12.05 -15.03
N LEU A 8 4.03 11.48 -15.71
CA LEU A 8 3.26 10.34 -15.19
C LEU A 8 4.15 9.13 -14.91
N ASN A 9 5.10 8.83 -15.80
CA ASN A 9 6.05 7.74 -15.57
C ASN A 9 6.95 8.03 -14.35
N PHE A 10 7.40 9.26 -14.17
CA PHE A 10 8.18 9.63 -12.99
C PHE A 10 7.33 9.49 -11.73
N TYR A 11 6.12 10.07 -11.70
CA TYR A 11 5.20 10.04 -10.58
C TYR A 11 4.91 8.61 -10.08
N VAL A 12 4.64 7.68 -10.99
CA VAL A 12 4.37 6.27 -10.63
C VAL A 12 5.66 5.50 -10.28
N ASN A 13 6.73 5.69 -11.06
CA ASN A 13 7.95 4.92 -10.86
C ASN A 13 8.75 5.35 -9.61
N SER A 14 8.69 6.62 -9.23
CA SER A 14 9.31 7.16 -8.01
C SER A 14 8.51 6.88 -6.73
N SER A 15 7.43 6.11 -6.83
CA SER A 15 6.57 5.72 -5.71
C SER A 15 5.81 6.87 -5.03
N ILE A 16 5.71 8.04 -5.68
CA ILE A 16 4.90 9.16 -5.18
C ILE A 16 3.43 8.74 -5.13
N HIS A 17 2.93 8.09 -6.20
CA HIS A 17 1.52 7.71 -6.28
C HIS A 17 1.09 6.78 -5.14
N VAL A 18 1.86 5.73 -4.88
CA VAL A 18 1.58 4.81 -3.76
C VAL A 18 1.68 5.52 -2.40
N ALA A 19 2.61 6.48 -2.25
CA ALA A 19 2.72 7.25 -1.01
C ALA A 19 1.52 8.17 -0.79
N VAL A 20 0.97 8.79 -1.85
CA VAL A 20 -0.28 9.55 -1.77
C VAL A 20 -1.45 8.64 -1.41
N ALA A 21 -1.51 7.41 -1.95
CA ALA A 21 -2.53 6.44 -1.58
C ALA A 21 -2.45 6.05 -0.10
N VAL A 22 -1.25 5.77 0.42
CA VAL A 22 -1.04 5.46 1.85
C VAL A 22 -1.37 6.67 2.74
N TYR A 23 -0.92 7.87 2.36
CA TYR A 23 -1.28 9.11 3.04
C TYR A 23 -2.80 9.31 3.12
N SER A 24 -3.49 9.09 2.00
CA SER A 24 -4.96 9.17 1.95
C SER A 24 -5.62 8.19 2.92
N LEU A 25 -5.09 6.97 3.07
CA LEU A 25 -5.59 6.00 4.04
C LEU A 25 -5.40 6.45 5.50
N VAL A 26 -4.31 7.16 5.82
CA VAL A 26 -4.11 7.80 7.14
C VAL A 26 -5.19 8.86 7.37
N ARG A 27 -5.36 9.77 6.40
CA ARG A 27 -6.36 10.85 6.47
C ARG A 27 -7.80 10.32 6.62
N ILE A 28 -8.13 9.20 5.97
CA ILE A 28 -9.42 8.52 6.14
C ILE A 28 -9.59 8.04 7.59
N THR A 29 -8.55 7.46 8.18
CA THR A 29 -8.60 7.00 9.58
C THR A 29 -8.79 8.18 10.54
N GLU A 30 -8.07 9.27 10.34
CA GLU A 30 -8.21 10.49 11.13
C GLU A 30 -9.63 11.06 11.01
N SER A 31 -10.20 11.08 9.80
CA SER A 31 -11.59 11.52 9.60
C SER A 31 -12.61 10.60 10.28
N TYR A 32 -12.42 9.27 10.23
CA TYR A 32 -13.33 8.30 10.83
C TYR A 32 -13.43 8.43 12.35
N PHE A 33 -12.31 8.68 12.99
CA PHE A 33 -12.21 8.81 14.46
C PHE A 33 -12.11 10.27 14.94
N GLN A 34 -12.29 11.24 14.01
CA GLN A 34 -12.21 12.67 14.30
C GLN A 34 -10.90 13.05 15.04
N LEU A 35 -9.79 12.40 14.63
CA LEU A 35 -8.48 12.67 15.18
C LEU A 35 -7.95 14.02 14.69
N SER A 36 -7.18 14.70 15.53
CA SER A 36 -6.48 15.91 15.13
C SER A 36 -5.40 15.60 14.08
N TYR A 37 -5.25 16.48 13.09
CA TYR A 37 -4.20 16.38 12.09
C TYR A 37 -2.82 16.41 12.72
N ASN A 38 -2.01 15.40 12.43
CA ASN A 38 -0.63 15.31 12.89
C ASN A 38 0.33 15.36 11.69
N GLU A 39 0.75 16.58 11.34
CA GLU A 39 1.64 16.82 10.19
C GLU A 39 2.90 15.95 10.25
N ASN A 40 3.55 15.85 11.40
CA ASN A 40 4.80 15.12 11.54
C ASN A 40 4.61 13.61 11.32
N LEU A 41 3.54 13.03 11.82
CA LEU A 41 3.20 11.62 11.64
C LEU A 41 2.86 11.33 10.17
N ASP A 42 2.01 12.15 9.58
CA ASP A 42 1.51 11.96 8.22
C ASP A 42 2.63 12.03 7.19
N TYR A 43 3.49 13.05 7.29
CA TYR A 43 4.63 13.17 6.38
C TYR A 43 5.74 12.15 6.67
N PHE A 44 5.90 11.73 7.92
CA PHE A 44 6.79 10.60 8.23
C PHE A 44 6.34 9.34 7.48
N ILE A 45 5.06 8.98 7.55
CA ILE A 45 4.48 7.83 6.83
C ILE A 45 4.61 8.00 5.32
N PHE A 46 4.33 9.19 4.80
CA PHE A 46 4.45 9.50 3.38
C PHE A 46 5.87 9.28 2.85
N TYR A 47 6.88 9.88 3.50
CA TYR A 47 8.28 9.75 3.07
C TYR A 47 8.85 8.35 3.35
N ALA A 48 8.42 7.69 4.42
CA ALA A 48 8.73 6.28 4.70
C ALA A 48 8.22 5.37 3.57
N THR A 49 7.03 5.64 3.06
CA THR A 49 6.44 4.89 1.94
C THR A 49 7.26 5.08 0.68
N ILE A 50 7.60 6.32 0.28
CA ILE A 50 8.45 6.56 -0.90
C ILE A 50 9.80 5.86 -0.77
N THR A 51 10.47 6.05 0.37
CA THR A 51 11.80 5.49 0.62
C THR A 51 11.78 3.96 0.60
N GLY A 52 10.83 3.36 1.33
CA GLY A 52 10.68 1.90 1.40
C GLY A 52 10.36 1.27 0.05
N TYR A 53 9.39 1.82 -0.69
CA TYR A 53 9.01 1.29 -2.00
C TYR A 53 10.12 1.46 -3.04
N ASN A 54 10.83 2.59 -3.07
CA ASN A 54 11.96 2.78 -3.97
C ASN A 54 13.13 1.84 -3.60
N PHE A 55 13.37 1.64 -2.30
CA PHE A 55 14.35 0.64 -1.85
C PHE A 55 13.98 -0.77 -2.35
N ILE A 56 12.72 -1.20 -2.15
CA ILE A 56 12.22 -2.51 -2.60
C ILE A 56 12.33 -2.68 -4.12
N LYS A 57 12.01 -1.63 -4.89
CA LYS A 57 12.04 -1.66 -6.36
C LYS A 57 13.47 -1.72 -6.92
N TYR A 58 14.40 -0.97 -6.33
CA TYR A 58 15.69 -0.69 -6.95
C TYR A 58 16.89 -1.33 -6.24
N ALA A 59 16.79 -1.77 -4.98
CA ALA A 59 17.89 -2.44 -4.27
C ALA A 59 18.36 -3.73 -4.96
N GLY A 60 17.43 -4.49 -5.57
CA GLY A 60 17.77 -5.69 -6.36
C GLY A 60 18.47 -5.38 -7.69
N VAL A 61 18.14 -4.26 -8.32
CA VAL A 61 18.71 -3.83 -9.61
C VAL A 61 20.15 -3.37 -9.45
N ALA A 62 20.49 -2.73 -8.33
CA ALA A 62 21.86 -2.27 -8.05
C ALA A 62 22.87 -3.42 -7.92
N LYS A 63 22.44 -4.62 -7.50
CA LYS A 63 23.31 -5.82 -7.41
C LYS A 63 23.64 -6.47 -8.75
N PHE A 64 22.76 -6.32 -9.76
CA PHE A 64 22.87 -7.07 -11.02
C PHE A 64 23.45 -6.30 -12.20
N TYR A 65 23.57 -5.00 -12.10
CA TYR A 65 24.04 -4.18 -13.22
C TYR A 65 25.12 -3.20 -12.81
N HIS A 66 26.37 -3.53 -13.08
CA HIS A 66 27.49 -2.57 -13.28
C HIS A 66 27.27 -1.69 -14.51
N ARG A 67 26.07 -1.68 -15.09
CA ARG A 67 25.71 -0.81 -16.23
C ARG A 67 25.40 0.59 -15.75
N SER A 68 25.85 1.58 -16.54
CA SER A 68 25.53 3.00 -16.33
C SER A 68 24.01 3.18 -16.14
N LEU A 69 23.64 3.71 -14.97
CA LEU A 69 22.24 4.02 -14.65
C LEU A 69 21.67 4.97 -15.70
N THR A 70 20.49 4.67 -16.20
CA THR A 70 19.77 5.59 -17.08
C THR A 70 19.50 6.92 -16.39
N LYS A 71 19.39 8.02 -17.15
CA LYS A 71 19.12 9.36 -16.58
C LYS A 71 17.88 9.37 -15.67
N SER A 72 16.84 8.63 -16.06
CA SER A 72 15.61 8.51 -15.25
C SER A 72 15.83 7.77 -13.92
N MET A 73 16.68 6.74 -13.89
CA MET A 73 17.02 6.02 -12.65
C MET A 73 17.84 6.89 -11.69
N ARG A 74 18.80 7.69 -12.22
CA ARG A 74 19.55 8.64 -11.40
C ARG A 74 18.62 9.68 -10.75
N LEU A 75 17.66 10.21 -11.52
CA LEU A 75 16.68 11.16 -11.01
C LEU A 75 15.85 10.56 -9.86
N ILE A 76 15.39 9.30 -10.02
CA ILE A 76 14.64 8.60 -8.96
C ILE A 76 15.53 8.36 -7.73
N GLN A 77 16.81 8.06 -7.91
CA GLN A 77 17.74 7.86 -6.78
C GLN A 77 17.96 9.15 -6.00
N VAL A 78 18.22 10.28 -6.69
CA VAL A 78 18.38 11.59 -6.03
C VAL A 78 17.10 11.98 -5.31
N PHE A 79 15.95 11.82 -5.96
CA PHE A 79 14.64 12.05 -5.35
C PHE A 79 14.43 11.17 -4.11
N SER A 80 14.75 9.87 -4.19
CA SER A 80 14.62 8.94 -3.05
C SER A 80 15.53 9.33 -1.89
N PHE A 81 16.73 9.84 -2.17
CA PHE A 81 17.64 10.34 -1.13
C PHE A 81 17.08 11.59 -0.45
N LEU A 82 16.51 12.54 -1.21
CA LEU A 82 15.82 13.70 -0.65
C LEU A 82 14.64 13.31 0.22
N CYS A 83 13.82 12.33 -0.24
CA CYS A 83 12.73 11.78 0.57
C CYS A 83 13.23 11.11 1.85
N PHE A 84 14.38 10.41 1.81
CA PHE A 84 15.00 9.86 2.99
C PHE A 84 15.45 10.94 3.98
N CYS A 85 16.03 12.05 3.51
CA CYS A 85 16.37 13.18 4.38
C CYS A 85 15.11 13.77 5.05
N LEU A 86 14.00 13.90 4.31
CA LEU A 86 12.73 14.36 4.86
C LEU A 86 12.12 13.34 5.84
N LEU A 87 12.25 12.05 5.58
CA LEU A 87 11.87 10.99 6.52
C LEU A 87 12.59 11.14 7.85
N VAL A 88 13.91 11.36 7.82
CA VAL A 88 14.71 11.57 9.03
C VAL A 88 14.30 12.88 9.74
N TYR A 89 14.05 13.94 8.99
CA TYR A 89 13.58 15.22 9.55
C TYR A 89 12.25 15.09 10.27
N TYR A 90 11.21 14.51 9.63
CA TYR A 90 9.92 14.32 10.28
C TYR A 90 9.99 13.27 11.40
N GLY A 91 10.82 12.24 11.25
CA GLY A 91 11.09 11.27 12.31
C GLY A 91 11.71 11.90 13.56
N SER A 92 12.59 12.88 13.40
CA SER A 92 13.18 13.62 14.54
C SER A 92 12.17 14.51 15.30
N LYS A 93 11.00 14.79 14.71
CA LYS A 93 9.91 15.54 15.35
C LYS A 93 8.92 14.62 16.10
N LEU A 94 8.97 13.31 15.87
CA LEU A 94 8.14 12.35 16.57
C LEU A 94 8.75 11.96 17.92
N THR A 95 7.90 11.58 18.86
CA THR A 95 8.35 11.03 20.14
C THR A 95 8.99 9.66 19.94
N THR A 96 9.92 9.30 20.82
CA THR A 96 10.55 7.97 20.81
C THR A 96 9.49 6.85 20.89
N THR A 97 8.46 7.05 21.68
CA THR A 97 7.34 6.09 21.81
C THR A 97 6.63 5.90 20.47
N THR A 98 6.34 6.98 19.74
CA THR A 98 5.74 6.91 18.40
C THR A 98 6.64 6.11 17.44
N LEU A 99 7.94 6.38 17.45
CA LEU A 99 8.89 5.64 16.60
C LEU A 99 8.95 4.14 16.93
N LEU A 100 8.84 3.78 18.21
CA LEU A 100 8.80 2.38 18.65
C LEU A 100 7.60 1.62 18.08
N TYR A 101 6.44 2.27 17.89
CA TYR A 101 5.28 1.63 17.26
C TYR A 101 5.50 1.28 15.78
N PHE A 102 6.43 1.96 15.09
CA PHE A 102 6.78 1.61 13.71
C PHE A 102 7.74 0.43 13.59
N ILE A 103 8.47 0.06 14.65
CA ILE A 103 9.49 -0.99 14.60
C ILE A 103 8.93 -2.32 14.09
N PRO A 104 7.78 -2.85 14.56
CA PRO A 104 7.25 -4.12 14.07
C PRO A 104 6.99 -4.10 12.55
N PHE A 105 6.41 -3.00 12.04
CA PHE A 105 6.10 -2.86 10.62
C PHE A 105 7.36 -2.66 9.76
N GLY A 106 8.33 -1.92 10.28
CA GLY A 106 9.65 -1.75 9.66
C GLY A 106 10.42 -3.07 9.58
N LEU A 107 10.44 -3.85 10.66
CA LEU A 107 11.06 -5.18 10.69
C LEU A 107 10.40 -6.15 9.72
N LEU A 108 9.06 -6.19 9.68
CA LEU A 108 8.32 -7.00 8.71
C LEU A 108 8.66 -6.62 7.27
N THR A 109 8.72 -5.31 6.97
CA THR A 109 9.11 -4.81 5.65
C THR A 109 10.55 -5.16 5.33
N PHE A 110 11.47 -5.04 6.29
CA PHE A 110 12.88 -5.39 6.12
C PHE A 110 13.07 -6.87 5.83
N VAL A 111 12.46 -7.75 6.64
CA VAL A 111 12.53 -9.22 6.47
C VAL A 111 11.87 -9.66 5.14
N TYR A 112 10.86 -8.92 4.68
CA TYR A 112 10.25 -9.14 3.37
C TYR A 112 11.24 -8.92 2.22
N VAL A 113 12.14 -7.93 2.33
CA VAL A 113 13.05 -7.52 1.24
C VAL A 113 14.38 -8.25 1.28
N VAL A 114 14.94 -8.43 2.48
CA VAL A 114 16.27 -8.99 2.68
C VAL A 114 16.21 -10.52 2.76
N PRO A 115 17.07 -11.27 2.04
CA PRO A 115 17.17 -12.72 2.19
C PRO A 115 17.81 -13.03 3.56
N PHE A 116 16.97 -13.32 4.55
CA PHE A 116 17.39 -13.49 5.94
C PHE A 116 17.80 -14.92 6.28
N LEU A 117 17.39 -15.90 5.46
CA LEU A 117 17.67 -17.31 5.74
C LEU A 117 18.96 -17.74 5.04
N GLY A 118 20.06 -17.80 5.79
CA GLY A 118 21.33 -18.37 5.34
C GLY A 118 21.09 -19.78 4.77
N GLY A 119 21.51 -20.01 3.53
CA GLY A 119 21.27 -21.26 2.79
C GLY A 119 20.03 -21.27 1.91
N PHE A 120 19.03 -20.43 2.14
CA PHE A 120 17.91 -20.22 1.24
C PHE A 120 18.06 -18.84 0.56
N GLN A 121 18.35 -18.82 -0.72
CA GLN A 121 18.32 -17.61 -1.57
C GLN A 121 16.88 -17.09 -1.74
N LYS A 122 16.00 -17.29 -0.75
CA LYS A 122 14.56 -16.99 -0.83
C LYS A 122 14.20 -15.94 0.21
N ASN A 123 13.90 -14.74 -0.23
CA ASN A 123 13.23 -13.70 0.57
C ASN A 123 11.80 -14.16 0.86
N LEU A 124 11.17 -13.65 1.93
CA LEU A 124 9.73 -13.84 2.18
C LEU A 124 8.86 -13.40 0.99
N ARG A 125 9.34 -12.48 0.16
CA ARG A 125 8.74 -12.10 -1.12
C ARG A 125 8.53 -13.28 -2.07
N ARG A 126 9.29 -14.37 -1.94
CA ARG A 126 9.16 -15.59 -2.75
C ARG A 126 8.25 -16.65 -2.11
N VAL A 127 7.76 -16.39 -0.90
CA VAL A 127 6.80 -17.29 -0.24
C VAL A 127 5.41 -16.91 -0.72
N SER A 128 4.76 -17.86 -1.38
CA SER A 128 3.39 -17.76 -1.88
C SER A 128 2.44 -17.23 -0.79
N TYR A 129 1.50 -16.38 -1.16
CA TYR A 129 0.48 -15.72 -0.31
C TYR A 129 1.04 -14.78 0.78
N LEU A 130 2.20 -15.09 1.37
CA LEU A 130 2.76 -14.27 2.45
C LEU A 130 3.07 -12.86 1.96
N LYS A 131 3.45 -12.71 0.68
CA LYS A 131 3.73 -11.42 0.04
C LYS A 131 2.56 -10.45 0.14
N ILE A 132 1.37 -10.85 -0.33
CA ILE A 132 0.20 -9.98 -0.36
C ILE A 132 -0.36 -9.72 1.05
N PHE A 133 -0.36 -10.78 1.88
CA PHE A 133 -0.79 -10.67 3.27
C PHE A 133 0.08 -9.70 4.06
N LEU A 134 1.40 -9.80 3.91
CA LEU A 134 2.36 -8.98 4.64
C LEU A 134 2.24 -7.49 4.24
N VAL A 135 2.10 -7.22 2.94
CA VAL A 135 1.86 -5.85 2.46
C VAL A 135 0.55 -5.31 3.00
N ALA A 136 -0.55 -6.09 2.93
CA ALA A 136 -1.84 -5.67 3.44
C ALA A 136 -1.81 -5.43 4.97
N PHE A 137 -1.13 -6.29 5.72
CA PHE A 137 -0.97 -6.16 7.15
C PHE A 137 -0.19 -4.89 7.54
N VAL A 138 0.95 -4.65 6.90
CA VAL A 138 1.79 -3.45 7.15
C VAL A 138 1.03 -2.18 6.80
N TRP A 139 0.38 -2.13 5.64
CA TRP A 139 -0.42 -0.95 5.26
C TRP A 139 -1.54 -0.68 6.25
N SER A 140 -2.28 -1.74 6.64
CA SER A 140 -3.37 -1.59 7.60
C SER A 140 -2.87 -1.10 8.95
N GLY A 141 -1.80 -1.70 9.50
CA GLY A 141 -1.23 -1.29 10.77
C GLY A 141 -0.75 0.17 10.77
N VAL A 142 0.00 0.53 9.71
CA VAL A 142 0.56 1.89 9.60
C VAL A 142 -0.54 2.94 9.37
N THR A 143 -1.61 2.61 8.64
CA THR A 143 -2.66 3.58 8.29
C THR A 143 -3.86 3.59 9.23
N THR A 144 -4.00 2.60 10.13
CA THR A 144 -5.10 2.55 11.12
C THR A 144 -4.59 2.57 12.55
N THR A 145 -3.79 1.57 12.92
CA THR A 145 -3.38 1.35 14.31
C THR A 145 -2.49 2.47 14.82
N ILE A 146 -1.49 2.89 14.03
CA ILE A 146 -0.54 3.92 14.49
C ILE A 146 -1.22 5.28 14.71
N PRO A 147 -2.00 5.85 13.76
CA PRO A 147 -2.68 7.13 13.99
C PRO A 147 -3.57 7.13 15.21
N ILE A 148 -4.32 6.04 15.46
CA ILE A 148 -5.23 5.92 16.60
C ILE A 148 -4.46 5.85 17.92
N ILE A 149 -3.38 5.06 17.99
CA ILE A 149 -2.57 4.93 19.23
C ILE A 149 -1.85 6.25 19.54
N VAL A 150 -1.29 6.90 18.51
CA VAL A 150 -0.52 8.15 18.69
C VAL A 150 -1.42 9.32 19.09
N SER A 151 -2.68 9.31 18.67
CA SER A 151 -3.67 10.33 19.09
C SER A 151 -4.23 10.12 20.48
N GLU A 152 -3.80 9.06 21.22
CA GLU A 152 -4.33 8.67 22.52
C GLU A 152 -5.85 8.46 22.52
N HIS A 153 -6.41 8.17 21.33
CA HIS A 153 -7.83 7.88 21.20
C HIS A 153 -8.17 6.58 21.94
N GLN A 154 -9.33 6.57 22.60
CA GLN A 154 -9.78 5.40 23.35
C GLN A 154 -9.85 4.17 22.44
N GLN A 155 -9.06 3.15 22.77
CA GLN A 155 -9.00 1.92 22.00
C GLN A 155 -10.22 1.07 22.33
N ASP A 156 -11.12 0.97 21.38
CA ASP A 156 -12.28 0.10 21.43
C ASP A 156 -12.25 -0.96 20.32
N TYR A 157 -13.30 -1.76 20.22
CA TYR A 157 -13.43 -2.77 19.18
C TYR A 157 -13.43 -2.19 17.73
N SER A 158 -13.76 -0.91 17.58
CA SER A 158 -13.78 -0.23 16.25
C SER A 158 -12.37 -0.18 15.63
N LEU A 159 -11.32 -0.09 16.46
CA LEU A 159 -9.94 -0.20 15.98
C LEU A 159 -9.70 -1.54 15.26
N VAL A 160 -10.10 -2.64 15.90
CA VAL A 160 -9.91 -3.99 15.33
C VAL A 160 -10.74 -4.16 14.07
N LEU A 161 -11.98 -3.68 14.08
CA LEU A 161 -12.85 -3.71 12.90
C LEU A 161 -12.27 -2.92 11.74
N LEU A 162 -11.78 -1.69 11.99
CA LEU A 162 -11.16 -0.87 10.96
C LEU A 162 -9.86 -1.49 10.43
N PHE A 163 -9.02 -2.06 11.30
CA PHE A 163 -7.82 -2.76 10.88
C PHE A 163 -8.15 -3.93 9.94
N VAL A 164 -9.11 -4.78 10.32
CA VAL A 164 -9.53 -5.93 9.51
C VAL A 164 -10.18 -5.47 8.21
N GLN A 165 -11.09 -4.49 8.26
CA GLN A 165 -11.71 -3.88 7.09
C GLN A 165 -10.65 -3.39 6.10
N ARG A 166 -9.68 -2.61 6.58
CA ARG A 166 -8.60 -2.05 5.78
C ARG A 166 -7.71 -3.14 5.17
N MET A 167 -7.37 -4.15 5.96
CA MET A 167 -6.56 -5.27 5.50
C MET A 167 -7.25 -6.05 4.38
N LEU A 168 -8.54 -6.36 4.51
CA LEU A 168 -9.32 -7.02 3.48
C LEU A 168 -9.42 -6.18 2.21
N PHE A 169 -9.67 -4.88 2.35
CA PHE A 169 -9.71 -3.93 1.22
C PHE A 169 -8.37 -3.89 0.47
N ILE A 170 -7.24 -3.78 1.19
CA ILE A 170 -5.91 -3.73 0.58
C ILE A 170 -5.55 -5.08 -0.07
N LEU A 171 -5.92 -6.22 0.53
CA LEU A 171 -5.76 -7.53 -0.11
C LEU A 171 -6.41 -7.55 -1.48
N VAL A 172 -7.65 -7.05 -1.59
CA VAL A 172 -8.35 -6.98 -2.88
C VAL A 172 -7.69 -5.97 -3.83
N LEU A 173 -7.24 -4.83 -3.32
CA LEU A 173 -6.52 -3.79 -4.09
C LEU A 173 -5.25 -4.34 -4.77
N ILE A 174 -4.58 -5.31 -4.16
CA ILE A 174 -3.36 -5.92 -4.69
C ILE A 174 -3.67 -6.98 -5.77
N LEU A 175 -4.83 -7.62 -5.78
CA LEU A 175 -5.13 -8.72 -6.71
C LEU A 175 -4.97 -8.35 -8.20
N PRO A 176 -5.38 -7.17 -8.70
CA PRO A 176 -5.12 -6.76 -10.08
C PRO A 176 -3.62 -6.71 -10.44
N PHE A 177 -2.74 -6.41 -9.48
CA PHE A 177 -1.29 -6.46 -9.68
C PHE A 177 -0.81 -7.91 -9.80
N GLU A 178 -1.27 -8.80 -8.93
CA GLU A 178 -0.92 -10.22 -8.96
C GLU A 178 -1.40 -10.90 -10.26
N ILE A 179 -2.58 -10.50 -10.78
CA ILE A 179 -3.09 -11.01 -12.06
C ILE A 179 -2.22 -10.53 -13.22
N ARG A 180 -1.81 -9.24 -13.24
CA ARG A 180 -0.90 -8.68 -14.24
C ARG A 180 0.45 -9.37 -14.25
N ASP A 181 1.02 -9.54 -13.06
CA ASP A 181 2.40 -9.99 -12.89
C ASP A 181 2.53 -11.54 -12.98
N MET A 182 1.40 -12.25 -13.14
CA MET A 182 1.36 -13.71 -13.16
C MET A 182 2.31 -14.37 -14.19
N GLN A 183 2.56 -13.71 -15.33
CA GLN A 183 3.50 -14.21 -16.35
C GLN A 183 4.95 -13.82 -16.07
N LEU A 184 5.16 -12.70 -15.37
CA LEU A 184 6.49 -12.17 -15.03
C LEU A 184 7.06 -12.81 -13.78
N ASP A 185 6.18 -13.22 -12.87
CA ASP A 185 6.56 -13.92 -11.65
C ASP A 185 7.05 -15.35 -11.95
N PHE A 186 8.16 -15.74 -11.34
CA PHE A 186 8.68 -17.10 -11.49
C PHE A 186 7.56 -18.12 -11.21
N LYS A 187 7.42 -19.15 -12.06
CA LYS A 187 6.42 -20.22 -11.90
C LYS A 187 6.45 -20.89 -10.51
N ASN A 188 7.59 -20.85 -9.85
CA ASN A 188 7.79 -21.40 -8.51
C ASN A 188 7.28 -20.50 -7.37
N LEU A 189 6.86 -19.24 -7.65
CA LEU A 189 6.33 -18.33 -6.63
C LEU A 189 4.94 -18.74 -6.14
N LYS A 190 4.19 -19.51 -6.95
CA LYS A 190 2.85 -20.01 -6.63
C LYS A 190 1.94 -18.90 -6.08
N THR A 191 1.90 -17.73 -6.75
CA THR A 191 1.00 -16.64 -6.39
C THR A 191 -0.47 -17.10 -6.41
N LEU A 192 -1.36 -16.34 -5.80
CA LEU A 192 -2.77 -16.72 -5.75
C LEU A 192 -3.34 -17.04 -7.14
N PRO A 193 -3.21 -16.14 -8.16
CA PRO A 193 -3.71 -16.42 -9.49
C PRO A 193 -2.96 -17.56 -10.21
N GLN A 194 -1.68 -17.81 -9.88
CA GLN A 194 -0.95 -18.97 -10.42
C GLN A 194 -1.47 -20.30 -9.87
N LYS A 195 -1.97 -20.33 -8.63
CA LYS A 195 -2.46 -21.57 -7.99
C LYS A 195 -3.90 -21.88 -8.34
N ILE A 196 -4.80 -20.91 -8.25
CA ILE A 196 -6.25 -21.15 -8.38
C ILE A 196 -6.83 -20.61 -9.70
N GLY A 197 -6.02 -19.93 -10.51
CA GLY A 197 -6.46 -19.29 -11.76
C GLY A 197 -7.11 -17.92 -11.54
N ILE A 198 -7.20 -17.13 -12.62
CA ILE A 198 -7.66 -15.73 -12.57
C ILE A 198 -9.12 -15.65 -12.09
N GLU A 199 -10.01 -16.46 -12.65
CA GLU A 199 -11.44 -16.39 -12.32
C GLU A 199 -11.74 -16.73 -10.85
N LYS A 200 -11.05 -17.74 -10.31
CA LYS A 200 -11.20 -18.04 -8.87
C LYS A 200 -10.59 -16.95 -8.00
N THR A 201 -9.48 -16.32 -8.43
CA THR A 201 -8.88 -15.17 -7.74
C THR A 201 -9.86 -13.98 -7.68
N LYS A 202 -10.57 -13.68 -8.76
CA LYS A 202 -11.60 -12.63 -8.78
C LYS A 202 -12.75 -12.96 -7.83
N LYS A 203 -13.20 -14.23 -7.78
CA LYS A 203 -14.23 -14.68 -6.84
C LYS A 203 -13.79 -14.55 -5.38
N VAL A 204 -12.53 -14.91 -5.07
CA VAL A 204 -11.95 -14.69 -3.74
C VAL A 204 -11.93 -13.20 -3.40
N GLY A 205 -11.51 -12.34 -4.33
CA GLY A 205 -11.52 -10.88 -4.13
C GLY A 205 -12.92 -10.33 -3.87
N PHE A 206 -13.94 -10.83 -4.59
CA PHE A 206 -15.34 -10.47 -4.33
C PHE A 206 -15.78 -10.82 -2.89
N VAL A 207 -15.48 -12.05 -2.45
CA VAL A 207 -15.83 -12.50 -1.08
C VAL A 207 -15.10 -11.67 -0.02
N LEU A 208 -13.79 -11.40 -0.20
CA LEU A 208 -13.02 -10.55 0.72
C LEU A 208 -13.60 -9.12 0.79
N LEU A 209 -14.06 -8.59 -0.35
CA LEU A 209 -14.65 -7.26 -0.40
C LEU A 209 -16.01 -7.20 0.32
N LEU A 210 -16.83 -8.26 0.22
CA LEU A 210 -18.07 -8.39 1.00
C LEU A 210 -17.78 -8.40 2.50
N PHE A 211 -16.77 -9.17 2.96
CA PHE A 211 -16.36 -9.13 4.36
C PHE A 211 -15.83 -7.76 4.79
N SER A 212 -15.03 -7.10 3.96
CA SER A 212 -14.58 -5.73 4.22
C SER A 212 -15.76 -4.78 4.39
N LEU A 213 -16.78 -4.91 3.55
CA LEU A 213 -18.00 -4.09 3.61
C LEU A 213 -18.82 -4.40 4.87
N THR A 214 -18.93 -5.67 5.28
CA THR A 214 -19.61 -6.00 6.55
C THR A 214 -18.91 -5.38 7.75
N MET A 215 -17.56 -5.39 7.79
CA MET A 215 -16.80 -4.73 8.85
C MET A 215 -17.08 -3.22 8.87
N GLU A 216 -17.14 -2.55 7.72
CA GLU A 216 -17.46 -1.12 7.63
C GLU A 216 -18.81 -0.79 8.26
N PHE A 217 -19.85 -1.61 8.02
CA PHE A 217 -21.16 -1.40 8.61
C PHE A 217 -21.19 -1.59 10.13
N LEU A 218 -20.26 -2.36 10.69
CA LEU A 218 -20.13 -2.57 12.14
C LEU A 218 -19.33 -1.45 12.82
N ILE A 219 -18.52 -0.68 12.07
CA ILE A 219 -17.79 0.46 12.60
C ILE A 219 -18.76 1.62 12.84
N THR A 220 -18.59 2.33 13.95
CA THR A 220 -19.39 3.50 14.30
C THR A 220 -18.90 4.72 13.54
N THR A 221 -19.28 4.85 12.29
CA THR A 221 -19.00 6.01 11.42
C THR A 221 -20.28 6.62 10.89
N SER A 222 -20.16 7.80 10.25
CA SER A 222 -21.30 8.47 9.63
C SER A 222 -21.90 7.62 8.50
N PHE A 223 -23.20 7.83 8.24
CA PHE A 223 -23.86 7.16 7.12
C PHE A 223 -23.24 7.56 5.77
N SER A 224 -22.77 8.80 5.63
CA SER A 224 -22.05 9.27 4.44
C SER A 224 -20.79 8.44 4.22
N ASN A 225 -19.94 8.24 5.23
CA ASN A 225 -18.72 7.45 5.12
C ASN A 225 -18.99 6.00 4.65
N LYS A 226 -20.05 5.37 5.18
CA LYS A 226 -20.47 4.02 4.77
C LYS A 226 -20.88 3.96 3.30
N ASN A 227 -21.63 4.95 2.82
CA ASN A 227 -22.03 5.03 1.41
C ASN A 227 -20.85 5.31 0.48
N ILE A 228 -19.91 6.16 0.90
CA ILE A 228 -18.68 6.42 0.16
C ILE A 228 -17.86 5.13 0.06
N PHE A 229 -17.68 4.41 1.17
CA PHE A 229 -16.93 3.14 1.13
C PHE A 229 -17.61 2.08 0.26
N LEU A 230 -18.95 1.97 0.31
CA LEU A 230 -19.72 1.11 -0.60
C LEU A 230 -19.45 1.44 -2.06
N PHE A 231 -19.44 2.72 -2.41
CA PHE A 231 -19.13 3.19 -3.77
C PHE A 231 -17.70 2.85 -4.19
N ILE A 232 -16.71 3.03 -3.30
CA ILE A 232 -15.32 2.66 -3.54
C ILE A 232 -15.17 1.14 -3.73
N CYS A 233 -15.87 0.33 -2.92
CA CYS A 233 -15.90 -1.13 -3.08
C CYS A 233 -16.47 -1.53 -4.44
N PHE A 234 -17.51 -0.86 -4.91
CA PHE A 234 -18.09 -1.11 -6.23
C PHE A 234 -17.10 -0.82 -7.36
N ILE A 235 -16.38 0.31 -7.29
CA ILE A 235 -15.33 0.63 -8.28
C ILE A 235 -14.18 -0.38 -8.21
N LEU A 236 -13.73 -0.76 -7.02
CA LEU A 236 -12.66 -1.76 -6.86
C LEU A 236 -13.08 -3.11 -7.44
N LEU A 237 -14.31 -3.54 -7.17
CA LEU A 237 -14.86 -4.76 -7.75
C LEU A 237 -14.88 -4.70 -9.29
N PHE A 238 -15.36 -3.60 -9.86
CA PHE A 238 -15.38 -3.40 -11.30
C PHE A 238 -13.97 -3.48 -11.89
N LEU A 239 -12.99 -2.81 -11.29
CA LEU A 239 -11.60 -2.88 -11.73
C LEU A 239 -11.01 -4.30 -11.57
N LEU A 240 -11.32 -5.00 -10.47
CA LEU A 240 -10.88 -6.39 -10.28
C LEU A 240 -11.46 -7.31 -11.37
N MET A 241 -12.76 -7.18 -11.67
CA MET A 241 -13.40 -8.03 -12.70
C MET A 241 -12.83 -7.78 -14.10
N ARG A 242 -12.41 -6.57 -14.42
CA ARG A 242 -11.77 -6.22 -15.69
C ARG A 242 -10.27 -6.51 -15.74
N SER A 243 -9.64 -6.86 -14.62
CA SER A 243 -8.21 -7.15 -14.60
C SER A 243 -7.85 -8.38 -15.44
N SER A 244 -6.72 -8.31 -16.14
CA SER A 244 -6.22 -9.37 -17.02
C SER A 244 -4.69 -9.37 -17.07
N GLN A 245 -4.09 -10.43 -17.57
CA GLN A 245 -2.63 -10.51 -17.78
C GLN A 245 -2.12 -9.50 -18.81
N SER A 246 -2.95 -9.16 -19.80
CA SER A 246 -2.61 -8.22 -20.88
C SER A 246 -2.92 -6.76 -20.53
N GLN A 247 -3.35 -6.46 -19.31
CA GLN A 247 -3.65 -5.09 -18.89
C GLN A 247 -2.42 -4.19 -18.94
N SER A 248 -2.65 -2.89 -19.22
CA SER A 248 -1.56 -1.91 -19.23
C SER A 248 -0.93 -1.77 -17.84
N LYS A 249 0.36 -1.37 -17.80
CA LYS A 249 1.06 -1.08 -16.54
C LYS A 249 0.30 -0.06 -15.68
N PHE A 250 -0.27 0.96 -16.29
CA PHE A 250 -1.00 2.02 -15.60
C PHE A 250 -2.36 1.58 -15.05
N TYR A 251 -2.91 0.46 -15.55
CA TYR A 251 -4.18 -0.06 -15.04
C TYR A 251 -4.12 -0.31 -13.52
N SER A 252 -3.16 -1.10 -13.08
CA SER A 252 -2.98 -1.37 -11.64
C SER A 252 -2.24 -0.23 -10.95
N SER A 253 -1.09 0.21 -11.50
CA SER A 253 -0.18 1.14 -10.81
C SER A 253 -0.66 2.60 -10.80
N PHE A 254 -1.77 2.92 -11.44
CA PHE A 254 -2.38 4.24 -11.40
C PHE A 254 -3.87 4.15 -11.05
N TRP A 255 -4.70 3.50 -11.88
CA TRP A 255 -6.15 3.50 -11.66
C TRP A 255 -6.58 2.75 -10.40
N VAL A 256 -6.08 1.52 -10.21
CA VAL A 256 -6.42 0.74 -9.00
C VAL A 256 -5.82 1.39 -7.76
N GLU A 257 -4.58 1.80 -7.81
CA GLU A 257 -3.86 2.42 -6.69
C GLU A 257 -4.38 3.83 -6.36
N SER A 258 -5.16 4.47 -7.24
CA SER A 258 -5.84 5.76 -6.97
C SER A 258 -7.08 5.61 -6.07
N LEU A 259 -7.61 4.42 -5.84
CA LEU A 259 -8.87 4.26 -5.10
C LEU A 259 -8.82 4.82 -3.67
N PRO A 260 -7.75 4.64 -2.88
CA PRO A 260 -7.63 5.31 -1.59
C PRO A 260 -7.66 6.84 -1.69
N ILE A 261 -7.05 7.40 -2.75
CA ILE A 261 -7.04 8.85 -3.00
C ILE A 261 -8.45 9.33 -3.30
N LEU A 262 -9.16 8.64 -4.19
CA LEU A 262 -10.55 8.95 -4.51
C LEU A 262 -11.45 8.83 -3.27
N TRP A 263 -11.24 7.81 -2.45
CA TRP A 263 -11.98 7.61 -1.21
C TRP A 263 -11.80 8.79 -0.26
N TRP A 264 -10.56 9.22 -0.02
CA TRP A 264 -10.29 10.38 0.82
C TRP A 264 -10.91 11.67 0.25
N ILE A 265 -10.76 11.93 -1.06
CA ILE A 265 -11.35 13.10 -1.73
C ILE A 265 -12.88 13.13 -1.51
N LEU A 266 -13.56 11.99 -1.67
CA LEU A 266 -15.02 11.92 -1.47
C LEU A 266 -15.41 12.21 -0.02
N ILE A 267 -14.63 11.76 0.98
CA ILE A 267 -14.89 12.08 2.40
C ILE A 267 -14.74 13.57 2.69
N VAL A 268 -13.79 14.23 2.02
CA VAL A 268 -13.56 15.68 2.23
C VAL A 268 -14.63 16.55 1.56
N ILE A 269 -15.21 16.08 0.45
CA ILE A 269 -16.19 16.86 -0.34
C ILE A 269 -17.61 16.63 0.13
N LEU A 270 -17.96 15.43 0.59
CA LEU A 270 -19.32 14.99 0.96
C LEU A 270 -19.51 14.87 2.45
#